data_fb9fe067c6f6b23213b19d0892901d8c
#
_entry.id   fb9fe067c6f6b23213b19d0892901d8c
#
_cell.length_a   1.000
_cell.length_b   1.000
_cell.length_c   1.000
_cell.angle_alpha   90.00
_cell.angle_beta   90.00
_cell.angle_gamma   90.00
#
_symmetry.space_group_name_H-M   'P 1'
#
loop_
_entity.id
_entity.type
_entity.pdbx_description
1 polymer ?
#
loop_
_entity_poly.entity_id
_entity_poly.type
_entity_poly.pdbx_seq_one_letter_code
_entity_poly.pdbx_strand_id
1 'polypeptide(L)'
;LNAKNSSFDYLAMQFRLHPRIAMSVGLLPFSSVGYNVSESHSGTAETTPGANDATPDYTKTLAGDGGLHQLYAGVGVKVLKNLSLGVNVSYFWGDITRSLTMLYPNTSSSYSFVRQNAVSVSDYKLDFGAQYTQDFGKKHSVTIGAVYSPKHNLNNDVTVTTQASTTVSNELD
;
A
#
# COMPACT_ATOMS: atom_id res chain seq x y z
N LEU A 1 -2.24 -7.04 -25.75
CA LEU A 1 -2.14 -6.47 -24.40
C LEU A 1 -1.55 -5.08 -24.51
N ASN A 2 -2.40 -4.06 -24.41
CA ASN A 2 -1.97 -2.67 -24.41
C ASN A 2 -2.02 -2.17 -22.96
N ALA A 3 -0.98 -2.44 -22.20
CA ALA A 3 -0.82 -1.93 -20.85
C ALA A 3 -0.25 -0.52 -20.94
N LYS A 4 -1.09 0.49 -20.86
CA LYS A 4 -0.66 1.87 -20.59
C LYS A 4 -0.42 1.99 -19.10
N ASN A 5 0.82 1.80 -18.70
CA ASN A 5 1.24 2.02 -17.32
C ASN A 5 1.92 3.39 -17.25
N SER A 6 1.26 4.33 -16.59
CA SER A 6 1.86 5.63 -16.27
C SER A 6 2.04 5.67 -14.76
N SER A 7 3.27 5.62 -14.30
CA SER A 7 3.61 5.74 -12.89
C SER A 7 4.26 7.09 -12.64
N PHE A 8 3.86 7.75 -11.58
CA PHE A 8 4.56 8.90 -11.03
C PHE A 8 5.53 8.38 -9.96
N ASP A 9 6.83 8.54 -10.18
CA ASP A 9 7.82 7.99 -9.27
C ASP A 9 8.05 8.91 -8.06
N TYR A 10 8.54 10.13 -8.29
CA TYR A 10 8.69 11.11 -7.21
C TYR A 10 8.97 12.50 -7.76
N LEU A 11 8.63 13.51 -6.98
CA LEU A 11 9.05 14.88 -7.17
C LEU A 11 9.68 15.36 -5.87
N ALA A 12 10.95 15.81 -5.92
CA ALA A 12 11.63 16.33 -4.76
C ALA A 12 12.41 17.58 -5.13
N MET A 13 12.32 18.58 -4.27
CA MET A 13 13.05 19.85 -4.41
C MET A 13 13.77 20.15 -3.11
N GLN A 14 14.96 20.73 -3.25
CA GLN A 14 15.76 21.17 -2.12
C GLN A 14 16.23 22.61 -2.35
N PHE A 15 16.08 23.44 -1.32
CA PHE A 15 16.43 24.83 -1.36
C PHE A 15 17.42 25.15 -0.22
N ARG A 16 18.48 25.86 -0.54
CA ARG A 16 19.35 26.44 0.48
C ARG A 16 18.91 27.87 0.74
N LEU A 17 18.25 28.07 1.89
CA LEU A 17 17.77 29.39 2.30
C LEU A 17 18.90 30.26 2.89
N HIS A 18 19.85 29.63 3.55
CA HIS A 18 21.00 30.28 4.18
C HIS A 18 22.20 29.30 4.18
N PRO A 19 23.45 29.73 4.31
CA PRO A 19 24.61 28.84 4.40
C PRO A 19 24.51 27.75 5.48
N ARG A 20 23.64 27.95 6.48
CA ARG A 20 23.40 27.02 7.58
C ARG A 20 22.00 26.42 7.59
N ILE A 21 21.10 26.83 6.69
CA ILE A 21 19.70 26.41 6.67
C ILE A 21 19.34 25.89 5.28
N ALA A 22 18.84 24.68 5.22
CA ALA A 22 18.31 24.07 4.02
C ALA A 22 16.88 23.60 4.25
N MET A 23 16.09 23.60 3.22
CA MET A 23 14.71 23.13 3.21
C MET A 23 14.52 22.13 2.07
N SER A 24 13.74 21.11 2.30
CA SER A 24 13.36 20.16 1.27
C SER A 24 11.85 19.97 1.28
N VAL A 25 11.28 19.74 0.10
CA VAL A 25 9.88 19.37 -0.08
C VAL A 25 9.81 18.31 -1.16
N GLY A 26 8.92 17.36 -0.99
CA GLY A 26 8.77 16.33 -2.02
C GLY A 26 7.46 15.56 -1.88
N LEU A 27 7.05 15.03 -3.02
CA LEU A 27 5.90 14.16 -3.19
C LEU A 27 6.41 12.83 -3.73
N LEU A 28 6.05 11.74 -3.07
CA LEU A 28 6.48 10.41 -3.47
C LEU A 28 5.38 9.36 -3.17
N PRO A 29 5.30 8.28 -3.95
CA PRO A 29 4.52 7.13 -3.58
C PRO A 29 5.20 6.44 -2.38
N PHE A 30 4.43 6.22 -1.32
CA PHE A 30 4.90 5.53 -0.11
C PHE A 30 4.73 4.03 -0.22
N SER A 31 3.61 3.59 -0.83
CA SER A 31 3.28 2.19 -1.04
C SER A 31 2.39 2.06 -2.26
N SER A 32 2.51 0.96 -2.98
CA SER A 32 1.62 0.60 -4.08
C SER A 32 1.22 -0.86 -3.95
N VAL A 33 -0.05 -1.13 -4.25
CA VAL A 33 -0.62 -2.47 -4.29
C VAL A 33 -1.26 -2.65 -5.66
N GLY A 34 -0.87 -3.72 -6.37
CA GLY A 34 -1.46 -4.05 -7.67
C GLY A 34 -1.27 -5.54 -7.93
N TYR A 35 -2.29 -6.33 -7.66
CA TYR A 35 -2.29 -7.76 -7.99
C TYR A 35 -3.69 -8.24 -8.36
N ASN A 36 -3.73 -9.23 -9.26
CA ASN A 36 -4.94 -9.95 -9.62
C ASN A 36 -4.56 -11.41 -9.87
N VAL A 37 -4.98 -12.27 -8.98
CA VAL A 37 -4.69 -13.71 -9.01
C VAL A 37 -5.99 -14.47 -9.03
N SER A 38 -6.17 -15.30 -10.05
CA SER A 38 -7.32 -16.20 -10.17
C SER A 38 -6.87 -17.64 -10.08
N GLU A 39 -7.53 -18.39 -9.26
CA GLU A 39 -7.34 -19.82 -9.07
C GLU A 39 -8.69 -20.53 -9.35
N SER A 40 -8.67 -21.48 -10.27
CA SER A 40 -9.81 -22.32 -10.57
C SER A 40 -9.59 -23.71 -9.99
N HIS A 41 -10.56 -24.17 -9.22
CA HIS A 41 -10.58 -25.52 -8.68
C HIS A 41 -11.66 -26.32 -9.41
N SER A 42 -11.25 -27.43 -10.02
CA SER A 42 -12.18 -28.38 -10.62
C SER A 42 -12.55 -29.40 -9.56
N GLY A 43 -13.81 -29.46 -9.23
CA GLY A 43 -14.33 -30.40 -8.24
C GLY A 43 -14.14 -31.84 -8.69
N THR A 44 -13.99 -32.72 -7.76
CA THR A 44 -14.00 -34.17 -8.01
C THR A 44 -15.43 -34.69 -7.94
N ALA A 45 -15.91 -35.20 -9.08
CA ALA A 45 -17.12 -36.01 -9.06
C ALA A 45 -16.82 -37.29 -8.28
N GLU A 46 -17.67 -37.57 -7.33
CA GLU A 46 -17.52 -38.77 -6.54
C GLU A 46 -17.73 -40.04 -7.35
N THR A 47 -16.80 -40.98 -7.25
CA THR A 47 -16.88 -42.28 -7.88
C THR A 47 -17.31 -43.40 -6.92
N THR A 48 -17.53 -43.07 -5.63
CA THR A 48 -17.89 -44.06 -4.62
C THR A 48 -19.35 -43.88 -4.17
N PRO A 49 -20.27 -44.86 -4.37
CA PRO A 49 -21.63 -44.74 -3.91
C PRO A 49 -21.69 -44.67 -2.38
N GLY A 50 -22.12 -43.53 -1.83
CA GLY A 50 -22.35 -43.33 -0.41
C GLY A 50 -21.47 -42.31 0.31
N ALA A 51 -20.48 -41.75 -0.30
CA ALA A 51 -19.73 -40.66 0.27
C ALA A 51 -20.32 -39.30 -0.20
N ASN A 52 -20.61 -38.37 0.70
CA ASN A 52 -21.11 -37.04 0.40
C ASN A 52 -19.95 -36.04 0.23
N ASP A 53 -18.91 -36.43 -0.48
CA ASP A 53 -17.64 -35.71 -0.51
C ASP A 53 -17.33 -35.03 -1.89
N ALA A 54 -18.41 -34.78 -2.66
CA ALA A 54 -18.27 -34.01 -3.91
C ALA A 54 -17.88 -32.57 -3.62
N THR A 55 -16.68 -32.17 -4.00
CA THR A 55 -16.27 -30.80 -3.92
C THR A 55 -16.76 -30.04 -5.16
N PRO A 56 -17.45 -28.90 -5.00
CA PRO A 56 -17.95 -28.15 -6.14
C PRO A 56 -16.80 -27.45 -6.88
N ASP A 57 -17.00 -27.26 -8.19
CA ASP A 57 -16.16 -26.36 -8.96
C ASP A 57 -16.26 -24.95 -8.40
N TYR A 58 -15.13 -24.28 -8.26
CA TYR A 58 -15.13 -22.86 -7.91
C TYR A 58 -13.95 -22.11 -8.54
N THR A 59 -14.17 -20.85 -8.78
CA THR A 59 -13.10 -19.92 -9.17
C THR A 59 -12.98 -18.87 -8.08
N LYS A 60 -11.77 -18.77 -7.52
CA LYS A 60 -11.40 -17.79 -6.51
C LYS A 60 -10.50 -16.73 -7.16
N THR A 61 -10.94 -15.49 -7.10
CA THR A 61 -10.14 -14.35 -7.58
C THR A 61 -9.80 -13.44 -6.41
N LEU A 62 -8.51 -13.19 -6.25
CA LEU A 62 -7.96 -12.24 -5.30
C LEU A 62 -7.41 -11.06 -6.08
N ALA A 63 -7.95 -9.88 -5.84
CA ALA A 63 -7.44 -8.65 -6.43
C ALA A 63 -7.14 -7.62 -5.35
N GLY A 64 -6.08 -6.87 -5.55
CA GLY A 64 -5.74 -5.73 -4.72
C GLY A 64 -5.27 -4.60 -5.60
N ASP A 65 -5.78 -3.41 -5.31
CA ASP A 65 -5.45 -2.18 -6.02
C ASP A 65 -5.38 -1.02 -5.04
N GLY A 66 -4.52 -0.04 -5.37
CA GLY A 66 -4.40 1.17 -4.60
C GLY A 66 -2.96 1.52 -4.24
N GLY A 67 -2.82 2.53 -3.40
CA GLY A 67 -1.52 2.98 -2.93
C GLY A 67 -1.61 4.16 -1.99
N LEU A 68 -0.52 4.39 -1.29
CA LEU A 68 -0.35 5.51 -0.40
C LEU A 68 0.65 6.49 -1.00
N HIS A 69 0.34 7.76 -0.90
CA HIS A 69 1.20 8.87 -1.29
C HIS A 69 1.69 9.60 -0.05
N GLN A 70 2.84 10.19 -0.17
CA GLN A 70 3.48 10.97 0.89
C GLN A 70 3.91 12.32 0.34
N LEU A 71 3.42 13.38 0.96
CA LEU A 71 3.97 14.73 0.82
C LEU A 71 4.83 15.00 2.05
N TYR A 72 6.05 15.44 1.86
CA TYR A 72 6.90 15.83 2.98
C TYR A 72 7.50 17.22 2.80
N ALA A 73 7.73 17.86 3.92
CA ALA A 73 8.50 19.10 4.00
C ALA A 73 9.44 19.02 5.19
N GLY A 74 10.71 19.34 4.95
CA GLY A 74 11.75 19.26 5.96
C GLY A 74 12.62 20.50 6.00
N VAL A 75 13.10 20.83 7.18
CA VAL A 75 14.06 21.90 7.41
C VAL A 75 15.25 21.34 8.18
N GLY A 76 16.44 21.62 7.69
CA GLY A 76 17.69 21.26 8.32
C GLY A 76 18.52 22.50 8.66
N VAL A 77 19.08 22.51 9.85
CA VAL A 77 19.90 23.62 10.34
C VAL A 77 21.25 23.07 10.81
N LYS A 78 22.33 23.67 10.32
CA LYS A 78 23.67 23.41 10.81
C LYS A 78 23.92 24.25 12.07
N VAL A 79 23.77 23.62 13.23
CA VAL A 79 23.87 24.28 14.53
C VAL A 79 25.35 24.53 14.89
N LEU A 80 26.18 23.52 14.69
CA LEU A 80 27.63 23.57 14.89
C LEU A 80 28.36 23.23 13.59
N LYS A 81 29.68 23.39 13.56
CA LYS A 81 30.49 23.02 12.37
C LYS A 81 30.27 21.54 11.99
N ASN A 82 30.04 20.70 12.97
CA ASN A 82 29.97 19.24 12.85
C ASN A 82 28.58 18.69 13.11
N LEU A 83 27.63 19.49 13.65
CA LEU A 83 26.30 19.02 14.06
C LEU A 83 25.22 19.75 13.24
N SER A 84 24.37 18.95 12.63
CA SER A 84 23.16 19.42 11.96
C SER A 84 21.93 18.77 12.61
N LEU A 85 20.88 19.55 12.78
CA LEU A 85 19.59 19.10 13.26
C LEU A 85 18.56 19.34 12.15
N GLY A 86 17.55 18.49 12.10
CA GLY A 86 16.48 18.60 11.14
C GLY A 86 15.14 18.17 11.69
N VAL A 87 14.10 18.74 11.12
CA VAL A 87 12.72 18.35 11.38
C VAL A 87 12.06 18.11 10.03
N ASN A 88 11.31 17.01 9.93
CA ASN A 88 10.55 16.65 8.75
C ASN A 88 9.10 16.38 9.14
N VAL A 89 8.17 16.97 8.41
CA VAL A 89 6.74 16.70 8.51
C VAL A 89 6.31 16.01 7.24
N SER A 90 5.62 14.89 7.39
CA SER A 90 5.08 14.11 6.28
C SER A 90 3.59 13.95 6.45
N TYR A 91 2.85 14.09 5.35
CA TYR A 91 1.44 13.79 5.27
C TYR A 91 1.24 12.62 4.32
N PHE A 92 0.51 11.61 4.79
CA PHE A 92 0.20 10.40 4.04
C PHE A 92 -1.27 10.37 3.69
N TRP A 93 -1.60 9.98 2.47
CA TRP A 93 -2.99 9.73 2.07
C TRP A 93 -3.04 8.66 0.99
N GLY A 94 -4.19 8.01 0.90
CA GLY A 94 -4.48 7.05 -0.14
C GLY A 94 -5.42 5.95 0.32
N ASP A 95 -5.80 5.13 -0.65
CA ASP A 95 -6.77 4.07 -0.47
C ASP A 95 -6.16 2.75 -0.96
N ILE A 96 -6.43 1.68 -0.22
CA ILE A 96 -6.06 0.31 -0.61
C ILE A 96 -7.32 -0.52 -0.57
N THR A 97 -7.70 -1.07 -1.72
CA THR A 97 -8.84 -1.95 -1.87
C THR A 97 -8.36 -3.37 -2.12
N ARG A 98 -8.89 -4.31 -1.36
CA ARG A 98 -8.67 -5.75 -1.56
C ARG A 98 -10.01 -6.43 -1.77
N SER A 99 -10.14 -7.21 -2.82
CA SER A 99 -11.35 -7.96 -3.12
C SER A 99 -11.06 -9.46 -3.21
N LEU A 100 -11.96 -10.23 -2.64
CA LEU A 100 -12.05 -11.67 -2.78
C LEU A 100 -13.36 -11.97 -3.47
N THR A 101 -13.30 -12.57 -4.65
CA THR A 101 -14.45 -13.05 -5.39
C THR A 101 -14.40 -14.57 -5.44
N MET A 102 -15.47 -15.24 -5.04
CA MET A 102 -15.66 -16.66 -5.22
C MET A 102 -16.87 -16.88 -6.13
N LEU A 103 -16.66 -17.60 -7.20
CA LEU A 103 -17.70 -17.98 -8.15
C LEU A 103 -17.85 -19.49 -8.14
N TYR A 104 -19.06 -19.96 -7.91
CA TYR A 104 -19.45 -21.36 -7.98
C TYR A 104 -20.35 -21.55 -9.22
N PRO A 105 -19.78 -21.97 -10.35
CA PRO A 105 -20.57 -22.25 -11.54
C PRO A 105 -21.37 -23.53 -11.32
N ASN A 106 -22.65 -23.50 -11.65
CA ASN A 106 -23.51 -24.68 -11.68
C ASN A 106 -24.37 -24.61 -12.95
N THR A 107 -24.82 -25.74 -13.45
CA THR A 107 -25.63 -25.84 -14.67
C THR A 107 -26.98 -25.15 -14.57
N SER A 108 -27.54 -25.03 -13.36
CA SER A 108 -28.88 -24.46 -13.15
C SER A 108 -28.86 -23.11 -12.43
N SER A 109 -27.81 -22.82 -11.71
CA SER A 109 -27.65 -21.56 -10.97
C SER A 109 -26.18 -21.32 -10.61
N SER A 110 -25.76 -20.09 -10.64
CA SER A 110 -24.41 -19.71 -10.19
C SER A 110 -24.51 -18.87 -8.93
N TYR A 111 -23.64 -19.16 -7.97
CA TYR A 111 -23.50 -18.41 -6.74
C TYR A 111 -22.21 -17.62 -6.80
N SER A 112 -22.28 -16.36 -6.49
CA SER A 112 -21.10 -15.52 -6.34
C SER A 112 -21.05 -14.88 -4.97
N PHE A 113 -19.87 -14.88 -4.39
CA PHE A 113 -19.58 -14.24 -3.12
C PHE A 113 -18.44 -13.25 -3.35
N VAL A 114 -18.70 -11.98 -3.05
CA VAL A 114 -17.70 -10.91 -3.17
C VAL A 114 -17.51 -10.28 -1.81
N ARG A 115 -16.29 -10.27 -1.34
CA ARG A 115 -15.88 -9.54 -0.14
C ARG A 115 -14.84 -8.50 -0.52
N GLN A 116 -15.15 -7.25 -0.26
CA GLN A 116 -14.28 -6.12 -0.52
C GLN A 116 -13.90 -5.44 0.80
N ASN A 117 -12.61 -5.25 1.00
CA ASN A 117 -12.07 -4.49 2.12
C ASN A 117 -11.38 -3.25 1.53
N ALA A 118 -11.92 -2.08 1.83
CA ALA A 118 -11.31 -0.80 1.50
C ALA A 118 -10.75 -0.18 2.77
N VAL A 119 -9.50 0.25 2.72
CA VAL A 119 -8.80 0.92 3.80
C VAL A 119 -8.35 2.27 3.28
N SER A 120 -8.92 3.34 3.84
CA SER A 120 -8.50 4.71 3.58
C SER A 120 -7.58 5.16 4.70
N VAL A 121 -6.44 5.72 4.33
CA VAL A 121 -5.45 6.24 5.27
C VAL A 121 -5.25 7.72 5.01
N SER A 122 -5.33 8.51 6.07
CA SER A 122 -5.04 9.95 6.04
C SER A 122 -4.41 10.33 7.37
N ASP A 123 -3.09 10.57 7.36
CA ASP A 123 -2.36 10.83 8.59
C ASP A 123 -1.09 11.66 8.36
N TYR A 124 -0.53 12.19 9.43
CA TYR A 124 0.73 12.92 9.41
C TYR A 124 1.78 12.25 10.28
N LYS A 125 3.03 12.48 9.97
CA LYS A 125 4.18 11.98 10.71
C LYS A 125 5.18 13.11 10.91
N LEU A 126 5.75 13.15 12.11
CA LEU A 126 6.80 14.09 12.47
C LEU A 126 8.09 13.30 12.76
N ASP A 127 9.18 13.70 12.12
CA ASP A 127 10.49 13.11 12.31
C ASP A 127 11.50 14.18 12.74
N PHE A 128 12.30 13.86 13.74
CA PHE A 128 13.42 14.68 14.21
C PHE A 128 14.71 13.97 13.84
N GLY A 129 15.60 14.68 13.14
CA GLY A 129 16.88 14.16 12.70
C GLY A 129 18.05 14.89 13.36
N ALA A 130 19.09 14.16 13.66
CA ALA A 130 20.37 14.70 14.05
C ALA A 130 21.48 14.04 13.24
N GLN A 131 22.43 14.82 12.76
CA GLN A 131 23.56 14.33 12.00
C GLN A 131 24.84 14.97 12.55
N TYR A 132 25.81 14.12 12.89
CA TYR A 132 27.12 14.54 13.34
C TYR A 132 28.18 14.06 12.36
N THR A 133 29.00 14.99 11.89
CA THR A 133 30.12 14.69 10.97
C THR A 133 31.43 15.02 11.65
N GLN A 134 32.33 14.07 11.73
CA GLN A 134 33.67 14.23 12.26
C GLN A 134 34.70 14.00 11.17
N ASP A 135 35.55 14.98 10.95
CA ASP A 135 36.68 14.88 10.03
C ASP A 135 37.91 14.36 10.77
N PHE A 136 38.53 13.32 10.23
CA PHE A 136 39.77 12.73 10.74
C PHE A 136 40.91 13.04 9.73
N GLY A 137 41.63 14.10 10.01
CA GLY A 137 42.69 14.56 9.12
C GLY A 137 42.16 15.16 7.81
N LYS A 138 42.95 15.09 6.74
CA LYS A 138 42.63 15.74 5.44
C LYS A 138 41.86 14.80 4.45
N LYS A 139 41.73 13.51 4.76
CA LYS A 139 41.24 12.52 3.78
C LYS A 139 40.09 11.66 4.27
N HIS A 140 39.76 11.69 5.55
CA HIS A 140 38.73 10.81 6.11
C HIS A 140 37.68 11.63 6.88
N SER A 141 36.41 11.33 6.62
CA SER A 141 35.29 11.87 7.40
C SER A 141 34.32 10.74 7.74
N VAL A 142 33.76 10.80 8.93
CA VAL A 142 32.71 9.88 9.38
C VAL A 142 31.48 10.69 9.73
N THR A 143 30.33 10.29 9.19
CA THR A 143 29.05 10.91 9.48
C THR A 143 28.14 9.89 10.13
N ILE A 144 27.59 10.25 11.28
CA ILE A 144 26.62 9.46 12.04
C ILE A 144 25.31 10.24 12.02
N GLY A 145 24.20 9.56 11.68
CA GLY A 145 22.86 10.12 11.71
C GLY A 145 21.94 9.32 12.63
N ALA A 146 21.03 10.03 13.28
CA ALA A 146 19.96 9.47 14.07
C ALA A 146 18.64 10.15 13.73
N VAL A 147 17.55 9.36 13.70
CA VAL A 147 16.19 9.87 13.49
C VAL A 147 15.31 9.36 14.61
N TYR A 148 14.53 10.26 15.17
CA TYR A 148 13.52 9.97 16.17
C TYR A 148 12.14 10.37 15.67
N SER A 149 11.24 9.40 15.63
CA SER A 149 9.84 9.59 15.26
C SER A 149 8.96 9.36 16.49
N PRO A 150 8.28 10.39 17.02
CA PRO A 150 7.32 10.21 18.08
C PRO A 150 6.23 9.24 17.67
N LYS A 151 5.75 8.43 18.60
CA LYS A 151 4.59 7.57 18.38
C LYS A 151 3.36 8.42 18.09
N HIS A 152 2.66 8.08 17.02
CA HIS A 152 1.38 8.64 16.64
C HIS A 152 0.42 7.52 16.28
N ASN A 153 -0.86 7.63 16.66
CA ASN A 153 -1.88 6.67 16.27
C ASN A 153 -2.35 7.03 14.86
N LEU A 154 -2.20 6.11 13.93
CA LEU A 154 -2.66 6.27 12.56
C LEU A 154 -4.19 6.37 12.51
N ASN A 155 -4.71 7.44 11.90
CA ASN A 155 -6.12 7.54 11.55
C ASN A 155 -6.36 6.72 10.28
N ASN A 156 -7.11 5.64 10.43
CA ASN A 156 -7.53 4.81 9.31
C ASN A 156 -9.00 4.47 9.42
N ASP A 157 -9.70 4.57 8.29
CA ASP A 157 -11.07 4.10 8.14
C ASP A 157 -11.06 2.78 7.36
N VAL A 158 -11.71 1.78 7.92
CA VAL A 158 -11.81 0.46 7.30
C VAL A 158 -13.26 0.17 6.97
N THR A 159 -13.57 0.04 5.68
CA THR A 159 -14.89 -0.36 5.20
C THR A 159 -14.83 -1.78 4.67
N VAL A 160 -15.67 -2.65 5.21
CA VAL A 160 -15.81 -4.02 4.76
C VAL A 160 -17.19 -4.20 4.13
N THR A 161 -17.23 -4.47 2.83
CA THR A 161 -18.47 -4.77 2.10
C THR A 161 -18.48 -6.25 1.73
N THR A 162 -19.57 -6.93 2.06
CA THR A 162 -19.78 -8.32 1.69
C THR A 162 -21.08 -8.43 0.90
N GLN A 163 -21.04 -9.01 -0.29
CA GLN A 163 -22.18 -9.24 -1.15
C GLN A 163 -22.22 -10.70 -1.57
N ALA A 164 -23.40 -11.29 -1.47
CA ALA A 164 -23.69 -12.59 -2.03
C ALA A 164 -24.79 -12.43 -3.10
N SER A 165 -24.59 -13.01 -4.26
CA SER A 165 -25.53 -12.93 -5.37
C SER A 165 -25.77 -14.32 -5.94
N THR A 166 -27.03 -14.61 -6.27
CA THR A 166 -27.44 -15.83 -6.94
C THR A 166 -28.02 -15.46 -8.28
N THR A 167 -27.50 -16.03 -9.36
CA THR A 167 -28.09 -15.91 -10.69
C THR A 167 -28.71 -17.23 -11.09
N VAL A 168 -30.00 -17.25 -11.34
CA VAL A 168 -30.73 -18.39 -11.83
C VAL A 168 -30.90 -18.20 -13.33
N SER A 169 -30.41 -19.13 -14.12
CA SER A 169 -30.68 -19.19 -15.56
C SER A 169 -32.07 -19.78 -15.76
N ASN A 170 -33.06 -18.97 -16.08
CA ASN A 170 -34.31 -19.46 -16.62
C ASN A 170 -34.07 -19.79 -18.08
N GLU A 171 -33.89 -21.04 -18.39
CA GLU A 171 -33.98 -21.53 -19.75
C GLU A 171 -35.46 -21.39 -20.14
N LEU A 172 -35.76 -20.43 -21.05
CA LEU A 172 -37.07 -20.33 -21.71
C LEU A 172 -37.06 -21.37 -22.80
N ASP A 173 -37.90 -22.39 -22.66
CA ASP A 173 -38.30 -23.30 -23.72
C ASP A 173 -39.02 -22.55 -24.86
#